data_d66574875264d8398683daa82c4a4925
#
_entry.id   d66574875264d8398683daa82c4a4925
#
_cell.length_a   1.000
_cell.length_b   1.000
_cell.length_c   1.000
_cell.angle_alpha   90.00
_cell.angle_beta   90.00
_cell.angle_gamma   90.00
#
_symmetry.space_group_name_H-M   'P 1'
#
loop_
_entity.id
_entity.type
_entity.pdbx_description
1 polymer ?
#
loop_
_entity_poly.entity_id
_entity_poly.type
_entity_poly.pdbx_seq_one_letter_code
_entity_poly.pdbx_strand_id
1 'polypeptide(L)'
;MDKKLYLIDLDCYARADEKQKKKVKESHCFDFGLLPTKGLQKEFRSFIEERSRQCALATMIQERVIYQRFCRMVKDKHIRAESLQELEWEQWLLKIRSWLLEHGQKLTMQGISVYGKEKTVPSSVITYVRKAYRFTEAKEERDEIEKDIWTLENLDIAYKKNPIKNVQTLNFTAIIQDDLR
;
A
#
# COMPACT_ATOMS: atom_id res chain seq x y z
N MET A 1 -10.97 -15.01 -5.62
CA MET A 1 -10.68 -13.56 -5.68
C MET A 1 -10.54 -13.18 -7.15
N ASP A 2 -11.35 -12.23 -7.61
CA ASP A 2 -11.27 -11.76 -8.99
C ASP A 2 -9.89 -11.18 -9.28
N LYS A 3 -9.29 -11.62 -10.38
CA LYS A 3 -7.95 -11.18 -10.78
C LYS A 3 -7.90 -9.74 -11.30
N LYS A 4 -9.05 -9.15 -11.59
CA LYS A 4 -9.17 -7.82 -12.19
C LYS A 4 -10.08 -6.92 -11.35
N LEU A 5 -9.73 -5.66 -11.27
CA LEU A 5 -10.52 -4.60 -10.67
C LEU A 5 -10.68 -3.49 -11.72
N TYR A 6 -11.88 -3.34 -12.23
CA TYR A 6 -12.15 -2.37 -13.29
C TYR A 6 -12.31 -0.96 -12.72
N LEU A 7 -11.87 0.05 -13.48
CA LEU A 7 -11.98 1.44 -13.05
C LEU A 7 -13.44 1.88 -12.86
N ILE A 8 -14.36 1.29 -13.63
CA ILE A 8 -15.80 1.56 -13.55
C ILE A 8 -16.42 1.09 -12.22
N ASP A 9 -15.80 0.12 -11.55
CA ASP A 9 -16.27 -0.45 -10.28
C ASP A 9 -15.69 0.27 -9.05
N LEU A 10 -14.82 1.27 -9.26
CA LEU A 10 -14.15 1.98 -8.18
C LEU A 10 -14.98 3.18 -7.67
N ASP A 11 -14.85 3.48 -6.38
CA ASP A 11 -15.52 4.62 -5.73
C ASP A 11 -15.22 5.96 -6.42
N CYS A 12 -14.00 6.14 -6.93
CA CYS A 12 -13.62 7.35 -7.67
C CYS A 12 -14.40 7.51 -8.98
N TYR A 13 -14.80 6.41 -9.63
CA TYR A 13 -15.62 6.47 -10.84
C TYR A 13 -17.04 6.94 -10.51
N ALA A 14 -17.64 6.43 -9.43
CA ALA A 14 -18.96 6.83 -9.00
C ALA A 14 -19.05 8.35 -8.70
N ARG A 15 -17.97 8.92 -8.13
CA ARG A 15 -17.90 10.34 -7.79
C ARG A 15 -17.47 11.27 -8.93
N ALA A 16 -17.01 10.71 -10.05
CA ALA A 16 -16.48 11.50 -11.16
C ALA A 16 -17.57 12.13 -12.00
N ASP A 17 -17.25 13.26 -12.65
CA ASP A 17 -18.11 13.90 -13.64
C ASP A 17 -18.15 13.12 -14.98
N GLU A 18 -19.15 13.39 -15.80
CA GLU A 18 -19.33 12.70 -17.08
C GLU A 18 -18.17 12.93 -18.07
N LYS A 19 -17.46 14.06 -17.97
CA LYS A 19 -16.29 14.33 -18.83
C LYS A 19 -15.11 13.43 -18.44
N GLN A 20 -14.93 13.16 -17.18
CA GLN A 20 -13.90 12.24 -16.68
C GLN A 20 -14.27 10.78 -16.97
N LYS A 21 -15.53 10.39 -16.77
CA LYS A 21 -16.02 9.05 -17.07
C LYS A 21 -15.81 8.65 -18.52
N LYS A 22 -16.04 9.58 -19.47
CA LYS A 22 -15.79 9.34 -20.91
C LYS A 22 -14.36 8.99 -21.26
N LYS A 23 -13.39 9.26 -20.39
CA LYS A 23 -11.97 8.88 -20.59
C LYS A 23 -11.66 7.44 -20.18
N VAL A 24 -12.58 6.78 -19.50
CA VAL A 24 -12.43 5.41 -19.04
C VAL A 24 -13.05 4.47 -20.08
N LYS A 25 -12.25 3.51 -20.52
CA LYS A 25 -12.74 2.40 -21.34
C LYS A 25 -13.15 1.25 -20.42
N GLU A 26 -14.14 0.47 -20.83
CA GLU A 26 -14.61 -0.71 -20.07
C GLU A 26 -13.46 -1.71 -19.80
N SER A 27 -12.47 -1.77 -20.68
CA SER A 27 -11.28 -2.62 -20.52
C SER A 27 -10.25 -2.10 -19.52
N HIS A 28 -10.41 -0.86 -19.00
CA HIS A 28 -9.44 -0.29 -18.07
C HIS A 28 -9.58 -0.95 -16.69
N CYS A 29 -8.60 -1.74 -16.31
CA CYS A 29 -8.56 -2.44 -15.02
C CYS A 29 -7.15 -2.48 -14.44
N PHE A 30 -7.08 -2.77 -13.14
CA PHE A 30 -5.89 -3.27 -12.47
C PHE A 30 -5.93 -4.80 -12.53
N ASP A 31 -4.97 -5.41 -13.20
CA ASP A 31 -4.89 -6.85 -13.34
C ASP A 31 -3.90 -7.43 -12.32
N PHE A 32 -4.44 -8.01 -11.25
CA PHE A 32 -3.63 -8.62 -10.18
C PHE A 32 -2.98 -9.93 -10.62
N GLY A 33 -3.47 -10.54 -11.69
CA GLY A 33 -2.82 -11.72 -12.28
C GLY A 33 -1.42 -11.45 -12.84
N LEU A 34 -1.04 -10.18 -13.00
CA LEU A 34 0.32 -9.77 -13.38
C LEU A 34 1.32 -9.87 -12.23
N LEU A 35 0.87 -9.92 -10.99
CA LEU A 35 1.72 -10.10 -9.81
C LEU A 35 1.91 -11.61 -9.52
N PRO A 36 3.13 -12.03 -9.14
CA PRO A 36 3.49 -13.45 -9.07
C PRO A 36 2.87 -14.18 -7.89
N THR A 37 2.54 -13.48 -6.80
CA THR A 37 2.11 -14.09 -5.55
C THR A 37 0.74 -13.60 -5.11
N LYS A 38 0.01 -14.44 -4.39
CA LYS A 38 -1.33 -14.11 -3.88
C LYS A 38 -1.29 -13.03 -2.81
N GLY A 39 -0.21 -12.99 -2.03
CA GLY A 39 0.00 -11.98 -1.01
C GLY A 39 0.10 -10.58 -1.62
N LEU A 40 1.02 -10.38 -2.57
CA LEU A 40 1.14 -9.10 -3.29
C LEU A 40 -0.15 -8.71 -4.02
N GLN A 41 -0.86 -9.68 -4.62
CA GLN A 41 -2.16 -9.43 -5.27
C GLN A 41 -3.17 -8.84 -4.28
N LYS A 42 -3.26 -9.42 -3.07
CA LYS A 42 -4.17 -8.98 -2.01
C LYS A 42 -3.79 -7.60 -1.47
N GLU A 43 -2.51 -7.36 -1.24
CA GLU A 43 -2.00 -6.07 -0.75
C GLU A 43 -2.28 -4.93 -1.73
N PHE A 44 -1.92 -5.12 -3.01
CA PHE A 44 -2.18 -4.12 -4.03
C PHE A 44 -3.67 -3.88 -4.26
N ARG A 45 -4.50 -4.91 -4.16
CA ARG A 45 -5.94 -4.74 -4.24
C ARG A 45 -6.45 -3.84 -3.11
N SER A 46 -6.10 -4.14 -1.87
CA SER A 46 -6.49 -3.33 -0.70
C SER A 46 -5.99 -1.89 -0.83
N PHE A 47 -4.76 -1.71 -1.27
CA PHE A 47 -4.17 -0.39 -1.51
C PHE A 47 -4.94 0.40 -2.58
N ILE A 48 -5.24 -0.21 -3.72
CA ILE A 48 -5.94 0.43 -4.84
C ILE A 48 -7.38 0.77 -4.46
N GLU A 49 -8.08 -0.11 -3.74
CA GLU A 49 -9.42 0.15 -3.23
C GLU A 49 -9.43 1.36 -2.28
N GLU A 50 -8.49 1.43 -1.36
CA GLU A 50 -8.35 2.59 -0.45
C GLU A 50 -8.00 3.88 -1.21
N ARG A 51 -7.07 3.79 -2.16
CA ARG A 51 -6.72 4.92 -3.03
C ARG A 51 -7.93 5.45 -3.80
N SER A 52 -8.79 4.56 -4.28
CA SER A 52 -9.99 4.94 -5.02
C SER A 52 -10.99 5.77 -4.20
N ARG A 53 -11.00 5.58 -2.88
CA ARG A 53 -11.83 6.37 -1.96
C ARG A 53 -11.30 7.79 -1.78
N GLN A 54 -9.99 7.95 -1.84
CA GLN A 54 -9.29 9.22 -1.54
C GLN A 54 -8.97 10.05 -2.77
N CYS A 55 -8.78 9.42 -3.94
CA CYS A 55 -8.28 10.06 -5.15
C CYS A 55 -9.34 10.33 -6.20
N ALA A 56 -9.06 11.29 -7.08
CA ALA A 56 -9.85 11.53 -8.26
C ALA A 56 -9.66 10.45 -9.32
N LEU A 57 -10.66 10.22 -10.17
CA LEU A 57 -10.60 9.26 -11.26
C LEU A 57 -9.40 9.46 -12.21
N ALA A 58 -9.08 10.72 -12.51
CA ALA A 58 -7.92 11.04 -13.35
C ALA A 58 -6.59 10.52 -12.76
N THR A 59 -6.43 10.59 -11.44
CA THR A 59 -5.28 10.03 -10.72
C THR A 59 -5.24 8.50 -10.85
N MET A 60 -6.38 7.84 -10.66
CA MET A 60 -6.47 6.37 -10.75
C MET A 60 -6.20 5.85 -12.17
N ILE A 61 -6.61 6.60 -13.20
CA ILE A 61 -6.26 6.28 -14.59
C ILE A 61 -4.74 6.28 -14.80
N GLN A 62 -4.03 7.26 -14.24
CA GLN A 62 -2.57 7.33 -14.30
C GLN A 62 -1.91 6.23 -13.46
N GLU A 63 -2.38 6.04 -12.23
CA GLU A 63 -1.85 5.00 -11.32
C GLU A 63 -2.00 3.59 -11.91
N ARG A 64 -3.02 3.32 -12.72
CA ARG A 64 -3.15 2.06 -13.46
C ARG A 64 -1.96 1.79 -14.38
N VAL A 65 -1.52 2.79 -15.11
CA VAL A 65 -0.36 2.66 -16.02
C VAL A 65 0.93 2.44 -15.21
N ILE A 66 1.07 3.16 -14.09
CA ILE A 66 2.22 3.03 -13.19
C ILE A 66 2.24 1.63 -12.56
N TYR A 67 1.10 1.13 -12.10
CA TYR A 67 0.94 -0.23 -11.59
C TYR A 67 1.38 -1.30 -12.62
N GLN A 68 0.96 -1.17 -13.88
CA GLN A 68 1.39 -2.09 -14.93
C GLN A 68 2.90 -2.08 -15.14
N ARG A 69 3.54 -0.91 -15.02
CA ARG A 69 5.01 -0.78 -15.06
C ARG A 69 5.67 -1.50 -13.89
N PHE A 70 5.13 -1.35 -12.70
CA PHE A 70 5.60 -2.06 -11.52
C PHE A 70 5.49 -3.57 -11.68
N CYS A 71 4.34 -4.07 -12.13
CA CYS A 71 4.15 -5.50 -12.39
C CYS A 71 5.19 -6.05 -13.40
N ARG A 72 5.48 -5.26 -14.44
CA ARG A 72 6.51 -5.63 -15.43
C ARG A 72 7.89 -5.71 -14.79
N MET A 73 8.25 -4.73 -13.96
CA MET A 73 9.50 -4.74 -13.20
C MET A 73 9.61 -5.97 -12.29
N VAL A 74 8.55 -6.29 -11.54
CA VAL A 74 8.50 -7.47 -10.65
C VAL A 74 8.74 -8.76 -11.45
N LYS A 75 8.15 -8.87 -12.64
CA LYS A 75 8.33 -9.99 -13.54
C LYS A 75 9.77 -10.07 -14.07
N ASP A 76 10.30 -8.96 -14.59
CA ASP A 76 11.64 -8.91 -15.20
C ASP A 76 12.76 -9.15 -14.19
N LYS A 77 12.57 -8.70 -12.96
CA LYS A 77 13.50 -8.92 -11.83
C LYS A 77 13.25 -10.24 -11.08
N HIS A 78 12.32 -11.08 -11.54
CA HIS A 78 11.98 -12.37 -10.95
C HIS A 78 11.68 -12.30 -9.44
N ILE A 79 11.04 -11.23 -8.98
CA ILE A 79 10.69 -11.03 -7.57
C ILE A 79 9.48 -11.92 -7.23
N ARG A 80 9.58 -12.69 -6.14
CA ARG A 80 8.53 -13.60 -5.66
C ARG A 80 8.16 -13.35 -4.20
N ALA A 81 8.19 -12.10 -3.76
CA ALA A 81 7.77 -11.74 -2.42
C ALA A 81 6.26 -12.01 -2.22
N GLU A 82 5.88 -12.50 -1.06
CA GLU A 82 4.47 -12.65 -0.65
C GLU A 82 3.89 -11.35 -0.09
N SER A 83 4.75 -10.46 0.42
CA SER A 83 4.39 -9.14 0.94
C SER A 83 5.41 -8.09 0.46
N LEU A 84 4.95 -6.83 0.38
CA LEU A 84 5.85 -5.69 0.19
C LEU A 84 6.83 -5.53 1.37
N GLN A 85 6.43 -5.97 2.57
CA GLN A 85 7.24 -5.90 3.79
C GLN A 85 8.31 -7.01 3.91
N GLU A 86 8.32 -8.01 3.03
CA GLU A 86 9.39 -9.02 3.00
C GLU A 86 10.76 -8.44 2.59
N LEU A 87 10.75 -7.31 1.90
CA LEU A 87 11.95 -6.59 1.53
C LEU A 87 11.89 -5.20 2.17
N GLU A 88 13.00 -4.73 2.70
CA GLU A 88 13.11 -3.36 3.17
C GLU A 88 12.94 -2.37 1.99
N TRP A 89 12.48 -1.15 2.31
CA TRP A 89 12.22 -0.14 1.28
C TRP A 89 13.46 0.14 0.40
N GLU A 90 14.65 0.16 0.97
CA GLU A 90 15.90 0.36 0.28
C GLU A 90 16.18 -0.71 -0.78
N GLN A 91 15.81 -1.95 -0.51
CA GLN A 91 15.94 -3.07 -1.45
C GLN A 91 14.95 -2.94 -2.61
N TRP A 92 13.69 -2.56 -2.34
CA TRP A 92 12.73 -2.23 -3.38
C TRP A 92 13.21 -1.08 -4.26
N LEU A 93 13.72 -0.02 -3.63
CA LEU A 93 14.21 1.17 -4.32
C LEU A 93 15.38 0.83 -5.26
N LEU A 94 16.32 0.00 -4.82
CA LEU A 94 17.45 -0.45 -5.65
C LEU A 94 16.96 -1.26 -6.86
N LYS A 95 16.02 -2.19 -6.66
CA LYS A 95 15.45 -3.01 -7.75
C LYS A 95 14.70 -2.15 -8.77
N ILE A 96 13.88 -1.21 -8.31
CA ILE A 96 13.11 -0.31 -9.18
C ILE A 96 14.06 0.59 -9.97
N ARG A 97 15.05 1.20 -9.31
CA ARG A 97 16.04 2.08 -9.97
C ARG A 97 16.85 1.34 -11.03
N SER A 98 17.38 0.17 -10.70
CA SER A 98 18.11 -0.67 -11.64
C SER A 98 17.27 -0.95 -12.89
N TRP A 99 16.02 -1.38 -12.71
CA TRP A 99 15.11 -1.67 -13.82
C TRP A 99 14.79 -0.43 -14.66
N LEU A 100 14.56 0.72 -14.02
CA LEU A 100 14.29 1.98 -14.73
C LEU A 100 15.49 2.45 -15.54
N LEU A 101 16.70 2.32 -15.02
CA LEU A 101 17.94 2.65 -15.75
C LEU A 101 18.16 1.73 -16.96
N GLU A 102 17.92 0.44 -16.80
CA GLU A 102 17.98 -0.54 -17.90
C GLU A 102 17.00 -0.20 -19.04
N HIS A 103 15.90 0.46 -18.73
CA HIS A 103 14.87 0.91 -19.69
C HIS A 103 15.04 2.38 -20.10
N GLY A 104 16.21 2.97 -19.91
CA GLY A 104 16.54 4.31 -20.36
C GLY A 104 15.82 5.45 -19.62
N GLN A 105 15.31 5.18 -18.40
CA GLN A 105 14.65 6.20 -17.61
C GLN A 105 15.67 7.07 -16.89
N LYS A 106 15.48 8.39 -16.93
CA LYS A 106 16.23 9.35 -16.13
C LYS A 106 15.70 9.34 -14.70
N LEU A 107 16.59 9.36 -13.72
CA LEU A 107 16.24 9.35 -12.30
C LEU A 107 16.64 10.66 -11.63
N THR A 108 15.84 11.09 -10.65
CA THR A 108 16.22 12.11 -9.69
C THR A 108 16.60 11.46 -8.36
N MET A 109 17.66 11.93 -7.77
CA MET A 109 18.09 11.52 -6.43
C MET A 109 18.02 12.76 -5.53
N GLN A 110 17.22 12.69 -4.46
CA GLN A 110 17.05 13.79 -3.49
C GLN A 110 16.69 15.16 -4.14
N GLY A 111 15.90 15.14 -5.20
CA GLY A 111 15.53 16.36 -5.93
C GLY A 111 16.60 16.89 -6.88
N ILE A 112 17.76 16.23 -6.97
CA ILE A 112 18.86 16.59 -7.86
C ILE A 112 18.82 15.65 -9.07
N SER A 113 18.89 16.23 -10.26
CA SER A 113 18.98 15.43 -11.49
C SER A 113 20.32 14.70 -11.54
N VAL A 114 20.27 13.39 -11.76
CA VAL A 114 21.49 12.56 -11.95
C VAL A 114 22.24 12.94 -13.25
N TYR A 115 21.54 13.58 -14.19
CA TYR A 115 22.06 13.95 -15.52
C TYR A 115 22.29 15.47 -15.68
N GLY A 116 22.52 16.19 -14.60
CA GLY A 116 22.86 17.62 -14.65
C GLY A 116 21.64 18.54 -14.86
N LYS A 117 21.68 19.41 -15.87
CA LYS A 117 20.70 20.48 -16.08
C LYS A 117 19.29 20.03 -16.52
N GLU A 118 19.09 18.76 -16.81
CA GLU A 118 17.79 18.27 -17.23
C GLU A 118 16.84 18.14 -16.04
N LYS A 119 15.66 18.72 -16.15
CA LYS A 119 14.56 18.48 -15.22
C LYS A 119 14.10 17.03 -15.36
N THR A 120 14.53 16.17 -14.46
CA THR A 120 14.01 14.82 -14.37
C THR A 120 12.91 14.80 -13.33
N VAL A 121 11.76 14.25 -13.71
CA VAL A 121 10.68 14.01 -12.76
C VAL A 121 11.04 12.78 -11.95
N PRO A 122 10.86 12.78 -10.63
CA PRO A 122 10.99 11.57 -9.82
C PRO A 122 10.17 10.46 -10.47
N SER A 123 10.73 9.25 -10.56
CA SER A 123 9.99 8.16 -11.18
C SER A 123 8.66 7.95 -10.49
N SER A 124 7.58 8.05 -11.24
CA SER A 124 6.22 7.81 -10.76
C SER A 124 6.07 6.40 -10.17
N VAL A 125 6.85 5.43 -10.68
CA VAL A 125 6.87 4.06 -10.16
C VAL A 125 7.42 4.03 -8.73
N ILE A 126 8.54 4.71 -8.46
CA ILE A 126 9.13 4.80 -7.11
C ILE A 126 8.12 5.41 -6.14
N THR A 127 7.54 6.54 -6.51
CA THR A 127 6.56 7.24 -5.67
C THR A 127 5.31 6.40 -5.40
N TYR A 128 4.81 5.70 -6.40
CA TYR A 128 3.63 4.85 -6.28
C TYR A 128 3.88 3.64 -5.39
N VAL A 129 4.97 2.92 -5.62
CA VAL A 129 5.32 1.73 -4.82
C VAL A 129 5.64 2.10 -3.38
N ARG A 130 6.27 3.27 -3.14
CA ARG A 130 6.50 3.78 -1.78
C ARG A 130 5.19 4.05 -1.04
N LYS A 131 4.17 4.56 -1.72
CA LYS A 131 2.83 4.73 -1.12
C LYS A 131 2.20 3.38 -0.76
N ALA A 132 2.31 2.39 -1.65
CA ALA A 132 1.82 1.04 -1.39
C ALA A 132 2.57 0.38 -0.21
N TYR A 133 3.89 0.51 -0.16
CA TYR A 133 4.73 0.01 0.92
C TYR A 133 4.31 0.60 2.28
N ARG A 134 4.18 1.92 2.37
CA ARG A 134 3.74 2.60 3.60
C ARG A 134 2.31 2.24 4.00
N PHE A 135 1.43 2.02 3.02
CA PHE A 135 0.07 1.58 3.30
C PHE A 135 0.05 0.20 3.96
N THR A 136 0.88 -0.74 3.47
CA THR A 136 1.00 -2.10 4.01
C THR A 136 1.58 -2.08 5.42
N GLU A 137 2.66 -1.30 5.63
CA GLU A 137 3.31 -1.08 6.92
C GLU A 137 2.29 -0.56 7.96
N ALA A 138 1.58 0.52 7.66
CA ALA A 138 0.57 1.10 8.54
C ALA A 138 -0.63 0.16 8.79
N LYS A 139 -0.90 -0.78 7.88
CA LYS A 139 -1.93 -1.78 8.08
C LYS A 139 -1.47 -2.87 9.05
N GLU A 140 -0.24 -3.34 8.92
CA GLU A 140 0.35 -4.31 9.84
C GLU A 140 0.39 -3.75 11.27
N GLU A 141 0.82 -2.51 11.45
CA GLU A 141 0.80 -1.83 12.76
C GLU A 141 -0.62 -1.76 13.34
N ARG A 142 -1.63 -1.44 12.54
CA ARG A 142 -3.04 -1.43 13.00
C ARG A 142 -3.53 -2.81 13.38
N ASP A 143 -3.22 -3.83 12.58
CA ASP A 143 -3.62 -5.21 12.85
C ASP A 143 -2.96 -5.73 14.15
N GLU A 144 -1.75 -5.31 14.47
CA GLU A 144 -1.08 -5.60 15.74
C GLU A 144 -1.77 -4.91 16.92
N ILE A 145 -2.04 -3.61 16.80
CA ILE A 145 -2.76 -2.84 17.83
C ILE A 145 -4.16 -3.43 18.07
N GLU A 146 -4.89 -3.80 17.02
CA GLU A 146 -6.21 -4.44 17.17
C GLU A 146 -6.11 -5.79 17.91
N LYS A 147 -5.09 -6.59 17.67
CA LYS A 147 -4.84 -7.83 18.43
C LYS A 147 -4.55 -7.56 19.89
N ASP A 148 -3.76 -6.53 20.19
CA ASP A 148 -3.43 -6.15 21.55
C ASP A 148 -4.68 -5.64 22.31
N ILE A 149 -5.51 -4.82 21.67
CA ILE A 149 -6.80 -4.36 22.22
C ILE A 149 -7.71 -5.56 22.48
N TRP A 150 -7.83 -6.48 21.54
CA TRP A 150 -8.64 -7.69 21.72
C TRP A 150 -8.15 -8.54 22.89
N THR A 151 -6.84 -8.65 23.09
CA THR A 151 -6.23 -9.36 24.23
C THR A 151 -6.55 -8.67 25.54
N LEU A 152 -6.51 -7.34 25.59
CA LEU A 152 -6.89 -6.55 26.75
C LEU A 152 -8.39 -6.68 27.10
N GLU A 153 -9.26 -6.69 26.10
CA GLU A 153 -10.70 -6.92 26.27
C GLU A 153 -10.99 -8.31 26.83
N ASN A 154 -10.29 -9.34 26.35
CA ASN A 154 -10.40 -10.69 26.88
C ASN A 154 -9.92 -10.80 28.34
N LEU A 155 -8.86 -10.09 28.69
CA LEU A 155 -8.38 -9.98 30.08
C LEU A 155 -9.42 -9.28 30.97
N ASP A 156 -10.08 -8.23 30.48
CA ASP A 156 -11.14 -7.54 31.21
C ASP A 156 -12.38 -8.42 31.41
N ILE A 157 -12.75 -9.22 30.41
CA ILE A 157 -13.83 -10.23 30.54
C ILE A 157 -13.47 -11.30 31.57
N ALA A 158 -12.23 -11.79 31.58
CA ALA A 158 -11.75 -12.75 32.55
C ALA A 158 -11.71 -12.15 33.96
N TYR A 159 -11.35 -10.87 34.09
CA TYR A 159 -11.39 -10.12 35.31
C TYR A 159 -12.81 -9.96 35.88
N LYS A 160 -13.78 -9.58 35.05
CA LYS A 160 -15.19 -9.43 35.46
C LYS A 160 -15.80 -10.77 35.91
N LYS A 161 -15.33 -11.89 35.39
CA LYS A 161 -15.73 -13.24 35.82
C LYS A 161 -15.10 -13.69 37.13
N ASN A 162 -13.95 -13.11 37.53
CA ASN A 162 -13.19 -13.46 38.72
C ASN A 162 -12.69 -12.24 39.47
N PRO A 163 -13.57 -11.44 40.13
CA PRO A 163 -13.22 -10.12 40.68
C PRO A 163 -12.26 -10.13 41.87
N ILE A 164 -11.97 -11.26 42.47
CA ILE A 164 -11.22 -11.35 43.76
C ILE A 164 -9.69 -11.35 43.58
N LYS A 165 -9.15 -11.31 42.36
CA LYS A 165 -7.72 -11.57 42.15
C LYS A 165 -6.87 -10.41 41.61
N ASN A 166 -7.32 -9.14 41.60
CA ASN A 166 -6.60 -8.20 40.75
C ASN A 166 -6.33 -6.80 41.27
N VAL A 167 -5.53 -6.69 42.26
CA VAL A 167 -4.74 -5.46 42.54
C VAL A 167 -3.66 -5.23 41.47
N GLN A 168 -3.17 -6.26 40.82
CA GLN A 168 -2.15 -6.16 39.75
C GLN A 168 -2.68 -5.59 38.44
N THR A 169 -3.93 -5.83 38.07
CA THR A 169 -4.53 -5.32 36.82
C THR A 169 -4.81 -3.81 36.89
N LEU A 170 -5.12 -3.26 38.07
CA LEU A 170 -5.27 -1.82 38.26
C LEU A 170 -3.96 -1.06 38.03
N ASN A 171 -2.82 -1.65 38.39
CA ASN A 171 -1.50 -1.09 38.15
C ASN A 171 -1.13 -1.14 36.64
N PHE A 172 -1.57 -2.16 35.93
CA PHE A 172 -1.31 -2.29 34.50
C PHE A 172 -2.08 -1.25 33.66
N THR A 173 -3.33 -1.00 34.01
CA THR A 173 -4.16 0.05 33.37
C THR A 173 -3.62 1.46 33.64
N ALA A 174 -3.08 1.72 34.83
CA ALA A 174 -2.44 2.99 35.14
C ALA A 174 -1.14 3.22 34.38
N ILE A 175 -0.34 2.17 34.14
CA ILE A 175 0.91 2.25 33.37
C ILE A 175 0.59 2.55 31.87
N ILE A 176 -0.41 1.91 31.28
CA ILE A 176 -0.81 2.17 29.89
C ILE A 176 -1.36 3.60 29.71
N GLN A 177 -2.05 4.15 30.71
CA GLN A 177 -2.56 5.53 30.64
C GLN A 177 -1.46 6.59 30.77
N ASP A 178 -0.34 6.29 31.43
CA ASP A 178 0.79 7.22 31.56
C ASP A 178 1.68 7.20 30.29
N ASP A 179 1.78 6.08 29.58
CA ASP A 179 2.53 5.98 28.32
C ASP A 179 1.75 6.57 27.12
N LEU A 180 0.44 6.83 27.26
CA LEU A 180 -0.41 7.43 26.22
C LEU A 180 -0.60 8.96 26.40
N ARG A 181 0.09 9.61 27.34
CA ARG A 181 0.13 11.06 27.54
C ARG A 181 1.44 11.65 27.05
#